data_d91ba8aaa2a13d19ebc9f13d710377d1
#
_entry.id   d91ba8aaa2a13d19ebc9f13d710377d1
#
_cell.length_a   1.000
_cell.length_b   1.000
_cell.length_c   1.000
_cell.angle_alpha   90.00
_cell.angle_beta   90.00
_cell.angle_gamma   90.00
#
_symmetry.space_group_name_H-M   'P 1'
#
loop_
_entity.id
_entity.type
_entity.pdbx_description
1 polymer ?
#
loop_
_entity_poly.entity_id
_entity_poly.type
_entity_poly.pdbx_seq_one_letter_code
_entity_poly.pdbx_strand_id
1 'polypeptide(L)'
;MQEYNVVFSETAEKDLDDVVEYLSNFSASIARRYYDEIMVKALSLAFMPQRCPFVQDTALREKGYRWLFVRNYTVFFVIDEASSIVDIRAIMYSSREYTALL
;
A
#
# COMPACT_ATOMS: atom_id res chain seq x y z
N MET A 1 16.87 -4.64 -15.71
CA MET A 1 16.04 -4.69 -14.50
C MET A 1 14.58 -4.67 -14.91
N GLN A 2 13.78 -5.55 -14.36
CA GLN A 2 12.36 -5.62 -14.67
C GLN A 2 11.59 -4.47 -14.01
N GLU A 3 10.75 -3.82 -14.79
CA GLU A 3 9.86 -2.78 -14.29
C GLU A 3 8.43 -3.33 -14.20
N TYR A 4 7.78 -3.07 -13.06
CA TYR A 4 6.41 -3.50 -12.82
C TYR A 4 5.47 -2.32 -13.00
N ASN A 5 4.25 -2.62 -13.46
CA ASN A 5 3.20 -1.62 -13.53
C ASN A 5 2.47 -1.61 -12.20
N VAL A 6 2.50 -0.47 -11.51
CA VAL A 6 1.85 -0.33 -10.19
C VAL A 6 0.42 0.13 -10.42
N VAL A 7 -0.54 -0.65 -9.93
CA VAL A 7 -1.96 -0.32 -10.03
C VAL A 7 -2.59 -0.32 -8.64
N PHE A 8 -3.60 0.52 -8.46
CA PHE A 8 -4.34 0.61 -7.20
C PHE A 8 -5.72 0.00 -7.40
N SER A 9 -6.11 -0.93 -6.51
CA SER A 9 -7.47 -1.45 -6.50
C SER A 9 -8.44 -0.36 -6.08
N GLU A 10 -9.73 -0.59 -6.32
CA GLU A 10 -10.76 0.36 -5.86
C GLU A 10 -10.70 0.56 -4.34
N THR A 11 -10.49 -0.53 -3.59
CA THR A 11 -10.34 -0.46 -2.14
C THR A 11 -9.17 0.41 -1.75
N ALA A 12 -8.00 0.23 -2.40
CA ALA A 12 -6.82 1.02 -2.10
C ALA A 12 -7.02 2.49 -2.42
N GLU A 13 -7.68 2.79 -3.53
CA GLU A 13 -7.99 4.18 -3.89
C GLU A 13 -8.89 4.83 -2.85
N LYS A 14 -9.93 4.11 -2.42
CA LYS A 14 -10.83 4.60 -1.38
C LYS A 14 -10.10 4.78 -0.07
N ASP A 15 -9.24 3.83 0.30
CA ASP A 15 -8.45 3.92 1.51
C ASP A 15 -7.59 5.18 1.52
N LEU A 16 -6.94 5.48 0.39
CA LEU A 16 -6.11 6.68 0.27
C LEU A 16 -6.94 7.95 0.41
N ASP A 17 -8.11 7.99 -0.22
CA ASP A 17 -9.03 9.13 -0.10
C ASP A 17 -9.46 9.32 1.36
N ASP A 18 -9.75 8.23 2.07
CA ASP A 18 -10.14 8.27 3.48
C ASP A 18 -9.00 8.82 4.36
N VAL A 19 -7.76 8.43 4.07
CA VAL A 19 -6.59 8.95 4.80
C VAL A 19 -6.47 10.46 4.60
N VAL A 20 -6.58 10.92 3.36
CA VAL A 20 -6.46 12.33 3.02
C VAL A 20 -7.59 13.14 3.68
N GLU A 21 -8.82 12.62 3.62
CA GLU A 21 -9.97 13.29 4.21
C GLU A 21 -9.80 13.42 5.74
N TYR A 22 -9.39 12.33 6.39
CA TYR A 22 -9.16 12.33 7.83
C TYR A 22 -8.11 13.38 8.23
N LEU A 23 -6.96 13.37 7.55
CA LEU A 23 -5.86 14.28 7.88
C LEU A 23 -6.20 15.72 7.54
N SER A 24 -7.03 15.97 6.53
CA SER A 24 -7.46 17.31 6.14
C SER A 24 -8.25 18.00 7.25
N ASN A 25 -8.88 17.23 8.15
CA ASN A 25 -9.58 17.81 9.30
C ASN A 25 -8.62 18.50 10.27
N PHE A 26 -7.34 18.17 10.22
CA PHE A 26 -6.32 18.76 11.09
C PHE A 26 -5.49 19.80 10.33
N SER A 27 -5.06 19.47 9.12
CA SER A 27 -4.23 20.35 8.32
C SER A 27 -4.22 19.90 6.86
N ALA A 28 -4.56 20.80 5.95
CA ALA A 28 -4.50 20.51 4.52
C ALA A 28 -3.06 20.22 4.06
N SER A 29 -2.08 20.93 4.63
CA SER A 29 -0.68 20.72 4.23
C SER A 29 -0.15 19.37 4.71
N ILE A 30 -0.56 18.89 5.88
CA ILE A 30 -0.17 17.57 6.38
C ILE A 30 -0.82 16.49 5.54
N ALA A 31 -2.10 16.64 5.21
CA ALA A 31 -2.79 15.69 4.35
C ALA A 31 -2.09 15.54 3.00
N ARG A 32 -1.70 16.67 2.39
CA ARG A 32 -0.99 16.66 1.12
C ARG A 32 0.38 15.98 1.23
N ARG A 33 1.11 16.24 2.31
CA ARG A 33 2.42 15.63 2.53
C ARG A 33 2.30 14.11 2.64
N TYR A 34 1.31 13.62 3.38
CA TYR A 34 1.08 12.18 3.52
C TYR A 34 0.70 11.55 2.18
N TYR A 35 -0.20 12.22 1.44
CA TYR A 35 -0.58 11.75 0.12
C TYR A 35 0.64 11.59 -0.78
N ASP A 36 1.47 12.62 -0.85
CA ASP A 36 2.66 12.62 -1.71
C ASP A 36 3.64 11.52 -1.29
N GLU A 37 3.88 11.35 0.00
CA GLU A 37 4.80 10.32 0.48
C GLU A 37 4.29 8.91 0.21
N ILE A 38 3.00 8.67 0.43
CA ILE A 38 2.40 7.37 0.14
C ILE A 38 2.51 7.08 -1.35
N MET A 39 2.19 8.05 -2.21
CA MET A 39 2.27 7.87 -3.66
C MET A 39 3.71 7.61 -4.13
N VAL A 40 4.68 8.38 -3.65
CA VAL A 40 6.08 8.19 -4.02
C VAL A 40 6.54 6.78 -3.63
N LYS A 41 6.23 6.35 -2.43
CA LYS A 41 6.63 5.03 -1.94
C LYS A 41 5.91 3.91 -2.69
N ALA A 42 4.61 4.05 -2.92
CA ALA A 42 3.85 3.05 -3.66
C ALA A 42 4.37 2.91 -5.09
N LEU A 43 4.62 4.03 -5.78
CA LEU A 43 5.13 4.00 -7.14
C LEU A 43 6.56 3.47 -7.23
N SER A 44 7.33 3.56 -6.15
CA SER A 44 8.67 2.97 -6.09
C SER A 44 8.64 1.45 -6.22
N LEU A 45 7.48 0.83 -6.01
CA LEU A 45 7.32 -0.61 -6.16
C LEU A 45 7.39 -1.06 -7.62
N ALA A 46 7.47 -0.13 -8.58
CA ALA A 46 7.77 -0.46 -9.97
C ALA A 46 9.12 -1.18 -10.11
N PHE A 47 10.03 -0.98 -9.16
CA PHE A 47 11.36 -1.57 -9.20
C PHE A 47 11.60 -2.40 -7.94
N MET A 48 11.96 -3.67 -8.14
CA MET A 48 12.30 -4.61 -7.08
C MET A 48 11.25 -4.65 -5.95
N PRO A 49 9.97 -4.86 -6.27
CA PRO A 49 8.95 -4.92 -5.22
C PRO A 49 9.16 -6.08 -4.25
N GLN A 50 9.93 -7.09 -4.66
CA GLN A 50 10.28 -8.25 -3.82
C GLN A 50 11.15 -7.87 -2.62
N ARG A 51 11.69 -6.65 -2.59
CA ARG A 51 12.45 -6.16 -1.43
C ARG A 51 11.59 -6.01 -0.19
N CYS A 52 10.28 -5.87 -0.38
CA CYS A 52 9.34 -5.77 0.73
C CYS A 52 8.98 -7.16 1.23
N PRO A 53 8.95 -7.39 2.55
CA PRO A 53 8.66 -8.70 3.09
C PRO A 53 7.19 -9.08 2.94
N PHE A 54 6.93 -10.37 3.01
CA PHE A 54 5.56 -10.88 3.13
C PHE A 54 5.00 -10.49 4.49
N VAL A 55 3.67 -10.34 4.54
CA VAL A 55 2.98 -10.12 5.82
C VAL A 55 3.19 -11.35 6.72
N GLN A 56 2.97 -11.16 8.03
CA GLN A 56 3.22 -12.23 8.99
C GLN A 56 2.10 -13.26 9.07
N ASP A 57 0.86 -12.85 8.80
CA ASP A 57 -0.28 -13.77 8.82
C ASP A 57 -0.11 -14.84 7.76
N THR A 58 -0.19 -16.11 8.18
CA THR A 58 0.09 -17.25 7.30
C THR A 58 -0.83 -17.32 6.10
N ALA A 59 -2.14 -17.13 6.31
CA ALA A 59 -3.11 -17.23 5.22
C ALA A 59 -2.90 -16.14 4.17
N LEU A 60 -2.66 -14.92 4.60
CA LEU A 60 -2.41 -13.79 3.69
C LEU A 60 -1.05 -13.91 3.01
N ARG A 61 -0.06 -14.41 3.75
CA ARG A 61 1.28 -14.68 3.20
C ARG A 61 1.19 -15.68 2.05
N GLU A 62 0.41 -16.74 2.22
CA GLU A 62 0.21 -17.75 1.18
C GLU A 62 -0.47 -17.18 -0.05
N LYS A 63 -1.27 -16.13 0.11
CA LYS A 63 -1.89 -15.41 -1.01
C LYS A 63 -0.94 -14.42 -1.66
N GLY A 64 0.27 -14.27 -1.12
CA GLY A 64 1.28 -13.40 -1.70
C GLY A 64 1.28 -11.98 -1.18
N TYR A 65 0.54 -11.69 -0.12
CA TYR A 65 0.50 -10.33 0.42
C TYR A 65 1.84 -9.91 1.00
N ARG A 66 2.28 -8.71 0.57
CA ARG A 66 3.46 -8.04 1.09
C ARG A 66 3.05 -6.69 1.64
N TRP A 67 3.90 -6.08 2.44
CA TRP A 67 3.62 -4.76 2.99
C TRP A 67 4.82 -3.82 2.87
N LEU A 68 4.47 -2.52 2.77
CA LEU A 68 5.42 -1.43 2.73
C LEU A 68 4.94 -0.37 3.73
N PHE A 69 5.83 0.03 4.64
CA PHE A 69 5.47 1.00 5.66
C PHE A 69 5.80 2.42 5.18
N VAL A 70 4.84 3.32 5.34
CA VAL A 70 5.00 4.74 5.02
C VAL A 70 4.50 5.52 6.23
N ARG A 71 5.41 6.06 7.03
CA ARG A 71 5.07 6.68 8.31
C ARG A 71 4.30 5.69 9.18
N ASN A 72 3.11 6.08 9.65
CA ASN A 72 2.27 5.20 10.46
C ASN A 72 1.16 4.50 9.65
N TYR A 73 1.34 4.42 8.34
CA TYR A 73 0.44 3.69 7.45
C TYR A 73 1.15 2.52 6.81
N THR A 74 0.38 1.50 6.46
CA THR A 74 0.88 0.30 5.79
C THR A 74 0.18 0.17 4.44
N VAL A 75 0.98 -0.04 3.40
CA VAL A 75 0.50 -0.30 2.04
C VAL A 75 0.62 -1.81 1.81
N PHE A 76 -0.52 -2.47 1.55
CA PHE A 76 -0.57 -3.90 1.28
C PHE A 76 -0.67 -4.14 -0.22
N PHE A 77 0.14 -5.06 -0.72
CA PHE A 77 0.16 -5.34 -2.16
C PHE A 77 0.49 -6.79 -2.45
N VAL A 78 0.17 -7.20 -3.68
CA VAL A 78 0.50 -8.52 -4.22
C VAL A 78 1.22 -8.29 -5.54
N ILE A 79 2.23 -9.11 -5.81
CA ILE A 79 2.95 -9.05 -7.09
C ILE A 79 2.40 -10.13 -8.01
N ASP A 80 1.94 -9.73 -9.19
CA ASP A 80 1.58 -10.67 -10.25
C ASP A 80 2.79 -10.75 -11.18
N GLU A 81 3.61 -11.78 -10.98
CA GLU A 81 4.85 -11.94 -11.74
C GLU A 81 4.56 -12.19 -13.23
N ALA A 82 3.52 -12.93 -13.53
CA ALA A 82 3.21 -13.27 -14.92
C ALA A 82 2.87 -12.02 -15.74
N SER A 83 2.16 -11.07 -15.14
CA SER A 83 1.72 -9.85 -15.81
C SER A 83 2.62 -8.65 -15.53
N SER A 84 3.64 -8.80 -14.67
CA SER A 84 4.50 -7.72 -14.22
C SER A 84 3.70 -6.56 -13.62
N ILE A 85 2.78 -6.90 -12.73
CA ILE A 85 1.91 -5.93 -12.07
C ILE A 85 2.13 -5.99 -10.55
N VAL A 86 2.26 -4.82 -9.92
CA VAL A 86 2.15 -4.68 -8.48
C VAL A 86 0.75 -4.16 -8.21
N ASP A 87 -0.06 -4.98 -7.55
CA ASP A 87 -1.46 -4.67 -7.27
C ASP A 87 -1.57 -4.18 -5.83
N ILE A 88 -1.73 -2.86 -5.65
CA ILE A 88 -1.94 -2.26 -4.33
C ILE A 88 -3.36 -2.57 -3.90
N ARG A 89 -3.50 -3.32 -2.80
CA ARG A 89 -4.78 -3.88 -2.38
C ARG A 89 -5.45 -3.09 -1.27
N ALA A 90 -4.68 -2.47 -0.39
CA ALA A 90 -5.23 -1.72 0.74
C ALA A 90 -4.17 -0.79 1.32
N ILE A 91 -4.63 0.29 1.96
CA ILE A 91 -3.78 1.22 2.70
C ILE A 91 -4.48 1.46 4.02
N MET A 92 -3.81 1.20 5.14
CA MET A 92 -4.45 1.37 6.43
C MET A 92 -3.45 1.80 7.50
N TYR A 93 -3.96 2.36 8.57
CA TYR A 93 -3.17 2.74 9.73
C TYR A 93 -2.48 1.47 10.28
N SER A 94 -1.18 1.57 10.56
CA SER A 94 -0.36 0.38 10.89
C SER A 94 -0.81 -0.35 12.15
N SER A 95 -1.51 0.33 13.06
CA SER A 95 -2.00 -0.28 14.28
C SER A 95 -3.31 -1.06 14.08
N ARG A 96 -3.91 -1.00 12.88
CA ARG A 96 -5.17 -1.72 12.61
C ARG A 96 -4.92 -3.22 12.47
N GLU A 97 -5.95 -3.98 12.83
CA GLU A 97 -5.93 -5.44 12.67
C GLU A 97 -6.19 -5.79 11.19
N TYR A 98 -5.12 -5.97 10.43
CA TYR A 98 -5.21 -6.13 8.99
C TYR A 98 -5.82 -7.49 8.58
N THR A 99 -5.69 -8.52 9.41
CA THR A 99 -6.17 -9.86 9.06
C THR A 99 -7.69 -9.89 8.91
N ALA A 100 -8.40 -9.02 9.63
CA ALA A 100 -9.85 -8.92 9.54
C ALA A 100 -10.30 -8.08 8.33
N LEU A 101 -9.38 -7.30 7.74
CA LEU A 101 -9.71 -6.33 6.68
C LEU A 101 -9.27 -6.79 5.29
N LEU A 102 -8.35 -7.71 5.23
CA LEU A 102 -7.87 -8.31 3.99
C LEU A 102 -8.43 -9.72 3.85
#